data_7e56709d822bc98c929d2093294d5b5a
#
_entry.id   7e56709d822bc98c929d2093294d5b5a
#
_cell.length_a   1.000
_cell.length_b   1.000
_cell.length_c   1.000
_cell.angle_alpha   90.00
_cell.angle_beta   90.00
_cell.angle_gamma   90.00
#
_symmetry.space_group_name_H-M   'P 1'
#
loop_
_entity.id
_entity.type
_entity.pdbx_description
1 polymer ?
#
loop_
_entity_poly.entity_id
_entity_poly.type
_entity_poly.pdbx_seq_one_letter_code
_entity_poly.pdbx_strand_id
1 'polypeptide(L)'
;EIVGSDAAQFDAFTRGQIEMFEAASMQLQEAFPHKILRHICNSAGIERFPGAQFDMVRLGIGLYGVSPIDNSIINNVSTLKTTILQIRDVPQEDTVGYSRKGHLTRNSRIAALPIGYADGLNRHLGNGHAYCLVNGQRAPYVGNICMDVCMIDVTDIDCKEGDAVEIFGDHLPITVLSDILETIPYEVLTSISTRVKRIYYQD
;
A
#
# COMPACT_ATOMS: atom_id res chain seq x y z
N GLU A 1 -21.79 -6.55 -8.33
CA GLU A 1 -20.73 -6.64 -7.32
C GLU A 1 -21.28 -6.35 -5.93
N ILE A 2 -20.77 -7.04 -4.90
CA ILE A 2 -21.11 -6.78 -3.51
C ILE A 2 -20.24 -5.64 -2.97
N VAL A 3 -20.88 -4.58 -2.46
CA VAL A 3 -20.18 -3.34 -2.12
C VAL A 3 -19.89 -3.14 -0.63
N GLY A 4 -20.38 -4.03 0.23
CA GLY A 4 -20.17 -3.97 1.68
C GLY A 4 -19.54 -5.25 2.26
N SER A 5 -18.85 -6.03 1.41
CA SER A 5 -18.30 -7.33 1.82
C SER A 5 -17.08 -7.25 2.74
N ASP A 6 -16.46 -6.10 2.86
CA ASP A 6 -15.26 -5.84 3.65
C ASP A 6 -15.52 -5.59 5.15
N ALA A 7 -16.76 -5.33 5.56
CA ALA A 7 -17.07 -5.01 6.95
C ALA A 7 -18.32 -5.74 7.47
N ALA A 8 -18.20 -6.35 8.66
CA ALA A 8 -19.24 -7.16 9.27
C ALA A 8 -20.57 -6.41 9.53
N GLN A 9 -20.49 -5.12 9.77
CA GLN A 9 -21.69 -4.26 9.97
C GLN A 9 -22.60 -4.22 8.73
N PHE A 10 -22.09 -4.55 7.55
CA PHE A 10 -22.85 -4.57 6.29
C PHE A 10 -23.28 -5.97 5.85
N ASP A 11 -23.12 -6.99 6.69
CA ASP A 11 -23.42 -8.38 6.32
C ASP A 11 -24.86 -8.59 5.88
N ALA A 12 -25.83 -8.01 6.58
CA ALA A 12 -27.24 -8.12 6.19
C ALA A 12 -27.50 -7.51 4.80
N PHE A 13 -26.91 -6.36 4.52
CA PHE A 13 -27.00 -5.71 3.21
C PHE A 13 -26.32 -6.58 2.12
N THR A 14 -25.14 -7.08 2.40
CA THR A 14 -24.38 -7.95 1.47
C THR A 14 -25.14 -9.22 1.14
N ARG A 15 -25.76 -9.87 2.13
CA ARG A 15 -26.62 -11.06 1.92
C ARG A 15 -27.81 -10.73 1.04
N GLY A 16 -28.49 -9.60 1.26
CA GLY A 16 -29.57 -9.15 0.39
C GLY A 16 -29.14 -8.91 -1.06
N GLN A 17 -27.92 -8.37 -1.28
CA GLN A 17 -27.35 -8.27 -2.63
C GLN A 17 -27.11 -9.63 -3.28
N ILE A 18 -26.62 -10.61 -2.52
CA ILE A 18 -26.37 -11.97 -2.99
C ILE A 18 -27.71 -12.65 -3.39
N GLU A 19 -28.74 -12.57 -2.54
CA GLU A 19 -30.08 -13.14 -2.81
C GLU A 19 -30.72 -12.51 -4.06
N MET A 20 -30.67 -11.18 -4.20
CA MET A 20 -31.19 -10.51 -5.39
C MET A 20 -30.43 -10.93 -6.65
N PHE A 21 -29.10 -11.04 -6.56
CA PHE A 21 -28.29 -11.48 -7.69
C PHE A 21 -28.60 -12.94 -8.08
N GLU A 22 -28.77 -13.81 -7.11
CA GLU A 22 -29.10 -15.21 -7.36
C GLU A 22 -30.45 -15.34 -8.09
N ALA A 23 -31.49 -14.68 -7.57
CA ALA A 23 -32.82 -14.69 -8.19
C ALA A 23 -32.78 -14.12 -9.62
N ALA A 24 -32.15 -12.97 -9.83
CA ALA A 24 -32.05 -12.33 -11.14
C ALA A 24 -31.23 -13.18 -12.13
N SER A 25 -30.12 -13.79 -11.67
CA SER A 25 -29.27 -14.62 -12.52
C SER A 25 -29.95 -15.93 -12.95
N MET A 26 -30.81 -16.51 -12.09
CA MET A 26 -31.62 -17.68 -12.43
C MET A 26 -32.65 -17.34 -13.51
N GLN A 27 -33.40 -16.23 -13.36
CA GLN A 27 -34.35 -15.77 -14.37
C GLN A 27 -33.65 -15.47 -15.71
N LEU A 28 -32.48 -14.86 -15.66
CA LEU A 28 -31.70 -14.59 -16.88
C LEU A 28 -31.27 -15.90 -17.56
N GLN A 29 -30.86 -16.92 -16.80
CA GLN A 29 -30.45 -18.21 -17.35
C GLN A 29 -31.60 -18.91 -18.11
N GLU A 30 -32.84 -18.76 -17.66
CA GLU A 30 -34.01 -19.33 -18.35
C GLU A 30 -34.23 -18.74 -19.77
N ALA A 31 -33.79 -17.50 -19.98
CA ALA A 31 -33.93 -16.83 -21.26
C ALA A 31 -32.85 -17.25 -22.30
N PHE A 32 -31.82 -17.97 -21.90
CA PHE A 32 -30.70 -18.34 -22.77
C PHE A 32 -30.46 -19.86 -22.79
N PRO A 33 -30.20 -20.46 -23.97
CA PRO A 33 -29.98 -21.91 -24.09
C PRO A 33 -28.56 -22.34 -23.64
N HIS A 34 -27.63 -21.41 -23.52
CA HIS A 34 -26.26 -21.69 -23.07
C HIS A 34 -26.06 -21.30 -21.61
N LYS A 35 -25.13 -21.94 -20.95
CA LYS A 35 -24.76 -21.60 -19.56
C LYS A 35 -24.18 -20.19 -19.49
N ILE A 36 -24.76 -19.36 -18.61
CA ILE A 36 -24.25 -18.05 -18.26
C ILE A 36 -23.41 -18.17 -16.99
N LEU A 37 -22.15 -17.71 -17.01
CA LEU A 37 -21.29 -17.70 -15.84
C LEU A 37 -21.72 -16.62 -14.85
N ARG A 38 -22.00 -17.04 -13.62
CA ARG A 38 -22.42 -16.14 -12.54
C ARG A 38 -21.24 -15.78 -11.69
N HIS A 39 -21.07 -14.50 -11.40
CA HIS A 39 -20.03 -14.02 -10.50
C HIS A 39 -20.45 -12.72 -9.80
N ILE A 40 -20.19 -12.60 -8.51
CA ILE A 40 -20.52 -11.41 -7.72
C ILE A 40 -19.40 -11.00 -6.75
N CYS A 41 -18.60 -11.97 -6.27
CA CYS A 41 -17.58 -11.74 -5.26
C CYS A 41 -16.34 -10.99 -5.80
N ASN A 42 -15.94 -9.95 -5.07
CA ASN A 42 -14.63 -9.33 -5.07
C ASN A 42 -13.70 -10.01 -4.04
N SER A 43 -12.51 -9.48 -3.77
CA SER A 43 -11.56 -10.10 -2.82
C SER A 43 -12.17 -10.32 -1.43
N ALA A 44 -12.85 -9.34 -0.85
CA ALA A 44 -13.51 -9.49 0.45
C ALA A 44 -14.66 -10.51 0.41
N GLY A 45 -15.42 -10.55 -0.68
CA GLY A 45 -16.47 -11.53 -0.87
C GLY A 45 -15.94 -12.96 -0.98
N ILE A 46 -14.76 -13.17 -1.57
CA ILE A 46 -14.10 -14.47 -1.63
C ILE A 46 -13.80 -14.98 -0.22
N GLU A 47 -13.28 -14.12 0.64
CA GLU A 47 -12.89 -14.49 2.01
C GLU A 47 -14.11 -14.70 2.93
N ARG A 48 -15.10 -13.80 2.88
CA ARG A 48 -16.17 -13.75 3.87
C ARG A 48 -17.46 -14.45 3.44
N PHE A 49 -17.70 -14.63 2.16
CA PHE A 49 -18.93 -15.20 1.59
C PHE A 49 -18.64 -16.37 0.62
N PRO A 50 -17.96 -17.44 1.07
CA PRO A 50 -17.57 -18.54 0.18
C PRO A 50 -18.75 -19.19 -0.54
N GLY A 51 -19.95 -19.19 0.06
CA GLY A 51 -21.18 -19.70 -0.57
C GLY A 51 -21.70 -18.86 -1.74
N ALA A 52 -21.18 -17.64 -1.93
CA ALA A 52 -21.58 -16.72 -3.00
C ALA A 52 -20.57 -16.64 -4.16
N GLN A 53 -19.60 -17.53 -4.24
CA GLN A 53 -18.58 -17.54 -5.29
C GLN A 53 -19.14 -17.95 -6.65
N PHE A 54 -20.25 -18.69 -6.67
CA PHE A 54 -20.92 -19.21 -7.86
C PHE A 54 -19.95 -19.89 -8.86
N ASP A 55 -19.96 -19.45 -10.14
CA ASP A 55 -19.13 -20.06 -11.18
C ASP A 55 -17.74 -19.41 -11.30
N MET A 56 -17.58 -18.18 -10.81
CA MET A 56 -16.34 -17.40 -10.95
C MET A 56 -16.25 -16.31 -9.87
N VAL A 57 -15.04 -15.92 -9.53
CA VAL A 57 -14.75 -14.78 -8.63
C VAL A 57 -13.90 -13.73 -9.33
N ARG A 58 -13.90 -12.49 -8.83
CA ARG A 58 -13.04 -11.43 -9.33
C ARG A 58 -12.03 -11.06 -8.25
N LEU A 59 -10.88 -11.71 -8.30
CA LEU A 59 -9.77 -11.44 -7.40
C LEU A 59 -9.15 -10.09 -7.77
N GLY A 60 -9.21 -9.13 -6.86
CA GLY A 60 -8.66 -7.78 -6.99
C GLY A 60 -7.42 -7.62 -6.12
N ILE A 61 -7.56 -6.89 -5.00
CA ILE A 61 -6.44 -6.55 -4.12
C ILE A 61 -5.72 -7.79 -3.54
N GLY A 62 -6.43 -8.90 -3.36
CA GLY A 62 -5.83 -10.16 -2.94
C GLY A 62 -4.74 -10.68 -3.88
N LEU A 63 -4.83 -10.38 -5.19
CA LEU A 63 -3.78 -10.72 -6.16
C LEU A 63 -2.46 -9.96 -5.89
N TYR A 64 -2.54 -8.82 -5.23
CA TYR A 64 -1.39 -7.98 -4.87
C TYR A 64 -0.87 -8.26 -3.45
N GLY A 65 -1.34 -9.33 -2.82
CA GLY A 65 -0.88 -9.74 -1.50
C GLY A 65 -1.44 -8.91 -0.34
N VAL A 66 -2.60 -8.31 -0.54
CA VAL A 66 -3.31 -7.55 0.50
C VAL A 66 -4.69 -8.16 0.72
N SER A 67 -4.97 -8.63 1.93
CA SER A 67 -6.32 -9.02 2.32
C SER A 67 -7.12 -7.79 2.75
N PRO A 68 -8.37 -7.63 2.28
CA PRO A 68 -9.25 -6.61 2.79
C PRO A 68 -9.79 -6.90 4.20
N ILE A 69 -9.53 -8.11 4.74
CA ILE A 69 -10.06 -8.58 6.02
C ILE A 69 -8.94 -8.87 7.01
N ASP A 70 -8.03 -9.77 6.65
CA ASP A 70 -6.93 -10.22 7.51
C ASP A 70 -5.67 -10.48 6.69
N ASN A 71 -4.70 -9.58 6.79
CA ASN A 71 -3.43 -9.69 6.08
C ASN A 71 -2.58 -10.90 6.51
N SER A 72 -2.94 -11.61 7.58
CA SER A 72 -2.21 -12.82 8.00
C SER A 72 -2.43 -14.02 7.09
N ILE A 73 -3.48 -14.02 6.26
CA ILE A 73 -3.86 -15.14 5.39
C ILE A 73 -3.30 -15.05 3.98
N ILE A 74 -2.71 -13.93 3.61
CA ILE A 74 -2.14 -13.70 2.27
C ILE A 74 -0.71 -13.18 2.42
N ASN A 75 0.22 -13.76 1.66
CA ASN A 75 1.59 -13.29 1.62
C ASN A 75 1.71 -12.00 0.81
N ASN A 76 2.59 -11.10 1.25
CA ASN A 76 2.95 -9.92 0.47
C ASN A 76 3.54 -10.33 -0.90
N VAL A 77 3.17 -9.59 -1.95
CA VAL A 77 3.61 -9.88 -3.33
C VAL A 77 4.55 -8.79 -3.85
N SER A 78 4.49 -7.60 -3.29
CA SER A 78 5.24 -6.46 -3.82
C SER A 78 6.02 -5.71 -2.76
N THR A 79 7.26 -5.35 -3.08
CA THR A 79 8.13 -4.56 -2.22
C THR A 79 8.68 -3.37 -3.00
N LEU A 80 8.54 -2.17 -2.45
CA LEU A 80 9.19 -0.96 -2.96
C LEU A 80 10.43 -0.67 -2.14
N LYS A 81 11.59 -0.67 -2.81
CA LYS A 81 12.89 -0.37 -2.20
C LYS A 81 13.60 0.75 -2.92
N THR A 82 14.45 1.43 -2.18
CA THR A 82 15.42 2.41 -2.68
C THR A 82 16.74 2.24 -1.94
N THR A 83 17.70 3.15 -2.12
CA THR A 83 18.99 3.11 -1.44
C THR A 83 19.31 4.48 -0.84
N ILE A 84 20.18 4.51 0.14
CA ILE A 84 20.72 5.76 0.67
C ILE A 84 21.73 6.34 -0.32
N LEU A 85 21.49 7.58 -0.79
CA LEU A 85 22.41 8.30 -1.68
C LEU A 85 23.53 9.00 -0.91
N GLN A 86 23.18 9.63 0.19
CA GLN A 86 24.08 10.44 0.98
C GLN A 86 23.61 10.51 2.41
N ILE A 87 24.55 10.58 3.35
CA ILE A 87 24.28 10.86 4.76
C ILE A 87 25.05 12.13 5.17
N ARG A 88 24.39 13.02 5.92
CA ARG A 88 25.00 14.22 6.48
C ARG A 88 24.65 14.41 7.93
N ASP A 89 25.61 14.89 8.71
CA ASP A 89 25.37 15.43 10.04
C ASP A 89 24.79 16.84 9.88
N VAL A 90 23.64 17.07 10.51
CA VAL A 90 22.91 18.33 10.45
C VAL A 90 22.69 18.84 11.87
N PRO A 91 23.18 20.05 12.20
CA PRO A 91 22.96 20.67 13.52
C PRO A 91 21.47 20.91 13.80
N GLN A 92 21.10 20.90 15.06
CA GLN A 92 19.70 21.09 15.50
C GLN A 92 19.09 22.43 15.02
N GLU A 93 19.88 23.49 14.94
CA GLU A 93 19.47 24.83 14.50
C GLU A 93 19.19 24.93 13.00
N ASP A 94 19.63 23.94 12.22
CA ASP A 94 19.40 23.88 10.79
C ASP A 94 18.06 23.25 10.45
N THR A 95 17.65 23.39 9.21
CA THR A 95 16.39 22.85 8.70
C THR A 95 16.62 22.03 7.45
N VAL A 96 15.77 21.03 7.22
CA VAL A 96 15.87 20.11 6.11
C VAL A 96 14.75 20.33 5.10
N GLY A 97 15.11 20.38 3.81
CA GLY A 97 14.18 20.40 2.68
C GLY A 97 13.55 21.76 2.39
N TYR A 98 12.69 21.74 1.36
CA TYR A 98 12.03 22.96 0.86
C TYR A 98 11.13 23.61 1.91
N SER A 99 11.06 24.94 1.85
CA SER A 99 10.31 25.80 2.78
C SER A 99 10.77 25.64 4.23
N ARG A 100 11.95 25.06 4.45
CA ARG A 100 12.53 24.84 5.79
C ARG A 100 11.59 24.08 6.72
N LYS A 101 10.80 23.11 6.19
CA LYS A 101 9.76 22.40 6.95
C LYS A 101 10.32 21.29 7.85
N GLY A 102 11.49 20.74 7.53
CA GLY A 102 12.14 19.73 8.38
C GLY A 102 12.87 20.37 9.54
N HIS A 103 12.22 20.49 10.70
CA HIS A 103 12.82 20.95 11.95
C HIS A 103 13.39 19.77 12.71
N LEU A 104 14.59 19.95 13.26
CA LEU A 104 15.29 18.95 14.04
C LEU A 104 15.15 19.25 15.53
N THR A 105 15.00 18.20 16.34
CA THR A 105 14.94 18.32 17.82
C THR A 105 16.29 18.11 18.49
N ARG A 106 17.30 17.68 17.71
CA ARG A 106 18.69 17.43 18.13
C ARG A 106 19.62 17.46 16.91
N ASN A 107 20.91 17.47 17.12
CA ASN A 107 21.87 17.18 16.06
C ASN A 107 21.56 15.78 15.47
N SER A 108 21.34 15.73 14.18
CA SER A 108 20.80 14.54 13.51
C SER A 108 21.65 14.11 12.32
N ARG A 109 21.65 12.81 12.03
CA ARG A 109 22.16 12.25 10.78
C ARG A 109 20.99 12.12 9.80
N ILE A 110 21.04 12.87 8.72
CA ILE A 110 19.97 12.90 7.71
C ILE A 110 20.46 12.21 6.45
N ALA A 111 19.69 11.22 6.01
CA ALA A 111 19.94 10.51 4.76
C ALA A 111 19.03 11.01 3.64
N ALA A 112 19.59 11.20 2.44
CA ALA A 112 18.86 11.48 1.22
C ALA A 112 18.59 10.21 0.44
N LEU A 113 17.36 10.04 -0.04
CA LEU A 113 16.90 8.90 -0.83
C LEU A 113 16.49 9.34 -2.23
N PRO A 114 16.86 8.62 -3.32
CA PRO A 114 16.47 8.93 -4.70
C PRO A 114 15.05 8.43 -5.02
N ILE A 115 14.08 8.86 -4.24
CA ILE A 115 12.66 8.58 -4.45
C ILE A 115 11.83 9.78 -4.00
N GLY A 116 10.85 10.16 -4.79
CA GLY A 116 9.98 11.28 -4.49
C GLY A 116 8.56 11.09 -5.02
N TYR A 117 7.78 12.19 -5.04
CA TYR A 117 6.38 12.07 -5.44
C TYR A 117 6.20 11.77 -6.94
N ALA A 118 7.19 12.04 -7.79
CA ALA A 118 7.15 11.63 -9.20
C ALA A 118 7.36 10.12 -9.39
N ASP A 119 7.87 9.42 -8.36
CA ASP A 119 7.96 7.96 -8.33
C ASP A 119 6.70 7.31 -7.74
N GLY A 120 5.83 8.10 -7.11
CA GLY A 120 4.64 7.63 -6.42
C GLY A 120 4.72 7.71 -4.89
N LEU A 121 5.82 8.22 -4.31
CA LEU A 121 5.91 8.44 -2.88
C LEU A 121 5.12 9.70 -2.51
N ASN A 122 3.89 9.52 -2.02
CA ASN A 122 2.98 10.63 -1.75
C ASN A 122 3.59 11.67 -0.81
N ARG A 123 3.46 12.95 -1.17
CA ARG A 123 4.05 14.06 -0.42
C ARG A 123 3.51 14.21 1.00
N HIS A 124 2.29 13.72 1.26
CA HIS A 124 1.67 13.74 2.58
C HIS A 124 2.40 12.85 3.60
N LEU A 125 3.17 11.87 3.15
CA LEU A 125 3.99 11.02 4.01
C LEU A 125 5.20 11.75 4.64
N GLY A 126 5.56 12.93 4.14
CA GLY A 126 6.65 13.76 4.66
C GLY A 126 6.37 14.38 6.02
N ASN A 127 7.31 15.20 6.52
CA ASN A 127 7.19 15.96 7.77
C ASN A 127 6.93 15.10 9.01
N GLY A 128 7.45 13.88 9.05
CA GLY A 128 7.29 12.95 10.17
C GLY A 128 5.95 12.21 10.21
N HIS A 129 5.06 12.37 9.22
CA HIS A 129 3.80 11.63 9.19
C HIS A 129 4.00 10.12 8.96
N ALA A 130 5.04 9.76 8.22
CA ALA A 130 5.37 8.37 7.95
C ALA A 130 6.87 8.08 8.13
N TYR A 131 7.22 6.82 7.96
CA TYR A 131 8.60 6.33 8.03
C TYR A 131 8.82 5.26 6.96
N CYS A 132 10.09 4.98 6.68
CA CYS A 132 10.55 3.79 5.95
C CYS A 132 11.42 2.93 6.87
N LEU A 133 11.90 1.79 6.37
CA LEU A 133 12.81 0.93 7.12
C LEU A 133 14.22 0.97 6.55
N VAL A 134 15.20 1.19 7.41
CA VAL A 134 16.64 1.05 7.12
C VAL A 134 17.17 0.01 8.07
N ASN A 135 17.74 -1.08 7.54
CA ASN A 135 18.23 -2.20 8.35
C ASN A 135 17.20 -2.72 9.37
N GLY A 136 15.89 -2.75 8.97
CA GLY A 136 14.79 -3.18 9.81
C GLY A 136 14.34 -2.17 10.89
N GLN A 137 14.96 -0.99 10.96
CA GLN A 137 14.63 0.06 11.91
C GLN A 137 13.85 1.20 11.25
N ARG A 138 12.92 1.81 12.00
CA ARG A 138 12.09 2.92 11.52
C ARG A 138 12.89 4.19 11.35
N ALA A 139 12.92 4.74 10.16
CA ALA A 139 13.52 6.02 9.79
C ALA A 139 12.42 6.98 9.33
N PRO A 140 12.03 7.99 10.14
CA PRO A 140 10.96 8.92 9.77
C PRO A 140 11.39 9.85 8.64
N TYR A 141 10.43 10.23 7.79
CA TYR A 141 10.65 11.25 6.78
C TYR A 141 10.79 12.64 7.42
N VAL A 142 11.82 13.39 7.02
CA VAL A 142 12.10 14.74 7.52
C VAL A 142 11.86 15.78 6.44
N GLY A 143 11.07 16.80 6.77
CA GLY A 143 10.69 17.83 5.81
C GLY A 143 9.78 17.33 4.70
N ASN A 144 9.63 18.15 3.66
CA ASN A 144 8.79 17.82 2.52
C ASN A 144 9.43 16.74 1.64
N ILE A 145 8.66 15.78 1.18
CA ILE A 145 9.04 14.89 0.07
C ILE A 145 9.07 15.74 -1.19
N CYS A 146 10.20 15.69 -1.93
CA CYS A 146 10.41 16.44 -3.16
C CYS A 146 10.00 15.60 -4.39
N MET A 147 10.22 16.12 -5.60
CA MET A 147 9.87 15.44 -6.84
C MET A 147 10.60 14.10 -6.99
N ASP A 148 11.91 14.10 -6.77
CA ASP A 148 12.81 12.98 -7.08
C ASP A 148 13.62 12.50 -5.87
N VAL A 149 13.50 13.19 -4.74
CA VAL A 149 14.25 12.87 -3.51
C VAL A 149 13.39 13.11 -2.26
N CYS A 150 13.71 12.40 -1.20
CA CYS A 150 13.21 12.68 0.14
C CYS A 150 14.32 12.48 1.16
N MET A 151 14.12 12.98 2.37
CA MET A 151 15.07 12.89 3.46
C MET A 151 14.45 12.12 4.62
N ILE A 152 15.29 11.34 5.30
CA ILE A 152 14.93 10.55 6.48
C ILE A 152 15.93 10.77 7.61
N ASP A 153 15.46 10.65 8.84
CA ASP A 153 16.33 10.68 10.01
C ASP A 153 16.87 9.27 10.30
N VAL A 154 18.19 9.15 10.26
CA VAL A 154 18.93 7.92 10.56
C VAL A 154 19.89 8.08 11.73
N THR A 155 19.62 9.04 12.61
CA THR A 155 20.52 9.39 13.72
C THR A 155 20.88 8.19 14.60
N ASP A 156 19.90 7.35 14.91
CA ASP A 156 20.08 6.19 15.80
C ASP A 156 20.25 4.87 15.03
N ILE A 157 20.40 4.94 13.71
CA ILE A 157 20.48 3.75 12.84
C ILE A 157 21.93 3.60 12.35
N ASP A 158 22.52 2.45 12.58
CA ASP A 158 23.80 2.10 11.98
C ASP A 158 23.57 1.77 10.49
N CYS A 159 23.95 2.72 9.64
CA CYS A 159 23.77 2.64 8.20
C CYS A 159 24.81 3.49 7.44
N LYS A 160 24.96 3.20 6.15
CA LYS A 160 25.87 3.89 5.23
C LYS A 160 25.23 4.14 3.87
N GLU A 161 25.87 4.95 3.06
CA GLU A 161 25.51 5.18 1.68
C GLU A 161 25.52 3.84 0.89
N GLY A 162 24.47 3.64 0.08
CA GLY A 162 24.23 2.40 -0.64
C GLY A 162 23.37 1.37 0.09
N ASP A 163 23.13 1.51 1.39
CA ASP A 163 22.27 0.60 2.13
C ASP A 163 20.82 0.66 1.60
N ALA A 164 20.16 -0.50 1.60
CA ALA A 164 18.79 -0.64 1.15
C ALA A 164 17.78 -0.02 2.13
N VAL A 165 16.77 0.62 1.57
CA VAL A 165 15.67 1.23 2.31
C VAL A 165 14.36 0.62 1.80
N GLU A 166 13.55 0.07 2.70
CA GLU A 166 12.21 -0.47 2.37
C GLU A 166 11.15 0.61 2.62
N ILE A 167 10.44 0.97 1.56
CA ILE A 167 9.33 1.94 1.62
C ILE A 167 8.02 1.25 2.00
N PHE A 168 7.75 0.10 1.41
CA PHE A 168 6.76 -0.88 1.82
C PHE A 168 7.17 -2.28 1.34
N GLY A 169 6.71 -3.32 1.99
CA GLY A 169 7.05 -4.70 1.65
C GLY A 169 6.74 -5.67 2.78
N ASP A 170 7.59 -6.68 2.93
CA ASP A 170 7.39 -7.75 3.91
C ASP A 170 7.47 -7.27 5.37
N HIS A 171 8.30 -6.26 5.65
CA HIS A 171 8.52 -5.76 7.00
C HIS A 171 7.78 -4.45 7.28
N LEU A 172 7.28 -3.79 6.24
CA LEU A 172 6.46 -2.58 6.33
C LEU A 172 5.26 -2.74 5.40
N PRO A 173 4.14 -3.29 5.88
CA PRO A 173 2.96 -3.50 5.04
C PRO A 173 2.48 -2.21 4.38
N ILE A 174 2.06 -2.31 3.11
CA ILE A 174 1.55 -1.17 2.35
C ILE A 174 0.32 -0.51 3.01
N THR A 175 -0.42 -1.28 3.82
CA THR A 175 -1.58 -0.78 4.59
C THR A 175 -1.18 0.33 5.57
N VAL A 176 0.04 0.30 6.12
CA VAL A 176 0.55 1.39 6.96
C VAL A 176 0.58 2.72 6.19
N LEU A 177 0.98 2.69 4.93
CA LEU A 177 1.01 3.91 4.09
C LEU A 177 -0.40 4.35 3.70
N SER A 178 -1.28 3.41 3.31
CA SER A 178 -2.67 3.75 2.95
C SER A 178 -3.44 4.31 4.13
N ASP A 179 -3.23 3.80 5.34
CA ASP A 179 -3.88 4.30 6.56
C ASP A 179 -3.44 5.74 6.88
N ILE A 180 -2.13 6.04 6.78
CA ILE A 180 -1.61 7.40 6.97
C ILE A 180 -2.16 8.38 5.92
N LEU A 181 -2.36 7.88 4.70
CA LEU A 181 -2.89 8.66 3.57
C LEU A 181 -4.42 8.74 3.56
N GLU A 182 -5.10 8.08 4.50
CA GLU A 182 -6.57 7.97 4.57
C GLU A 182 -7.17 7.46 3.25
N THR A 183 -6.51 6.45 2.64
CA THR A 183 -6.90 5.85 1.36
C THR A 183 -6.80 4.31 1.41
N ILE A 184 -6.86 3.67 0.25
CA ILE A 184 -6.81 2.23 0.10
C ILE A 184 -5.49 1.76 -0.54
N PRO A 185 -5.02 0.54 -0.27
CA PRO A 185 -3.77 0.01 -0.84
C PRO A 185 -3.71 0.05 -2.37
N TYR A 186 -4.84 -0.06 -3.07
CA TYR A 186 -4.90 0.10 -4.53
C TYR A 186 -4.34 1.44 -5.00
N GLU A 187 -4.71 2.54 -4.35
CA GLU A 187 -4.26 3.87 -4.75
C GLU A 187 -2.75 4.01 -4.55
N VAL A 188 -2.22 3.48 -3.45
CA VAL A 188 -0.77 3.48 -3.20
C VAL A 188 -0.04 2.67 -4.27
N LEU A 189 -0.51 1.45 -4.59
CA LEU A 189 0.10 0.61 -5.63
C LEU A 189 0.06 1.24 -7.02
N THR A 190 -1.09 1.81 -7.40
CA THR A 190 -1.29 2.40 -8.73
C THR A 190 -0.59 3.74 -8.90
N SER A 191 -0.26 4.43 -7.80
CA SER A 191 0.51 5.67 -7.83
C SER A 191 1.98 5.45 -8.20
N ILE A 192 2.52 4.22 -8.04
CA ILE A 192 3.91 3.93 -8.37
C ILE A 192 4.15 4.10 -9.87
N SER A 193 4.94 5.11 -10.20
CA SER A 193 5.24 5.54 -11.56
C SER A 193 5.88 4.43 -12.41
N THR A 194 5.63 4.46 -13.72
CA THR A 194 6.27 3.55 -14.69
C THR A 194 7.78 3.74 -14.80
N ARG A 195 8.33 4.87 -14.35
CA ARG A 195 9.77 5.10 -14.29
C ARG A 195 10.48 4.30 -13.20
N VAL A 196 9.75 3.83 -12.19
CA VAL A 196 10.28 2.93 -11.16
C VAL A 196 10.51 1.56 -11.79
N LYS A 197 11.75 1.07 -11.74
CA LYS A 197 12.11 -0.22 -12.31
C LYS A 197 11.39 -1.35 -11.58
N ARG A 198 10.68 -2.18 -12.33
CA ARG A 198 10.02 -3.39 -11.81
C ARG A 198 10.89 -4.61 -12.09
N ILE A 199 11.13 -5.40 -11.06
CA ILE A 199 11.85 -6.66 -11.13
C ILE A 199 10.88 -7.75 -10.69
N TYR A 200 10.68 -8.73 -11.54
CA TYR A 200 9.78 -9.86 -11.25
C TYR A 200 10.63 -11.06 -10.86
N TYR A 201 10.24 -11.69 -9.75
CA TYR A 201 10.83 -12.95 -9.30
C TYR A 201 9.80 -14.04 -9.50
N GLN A 202 10.27 -15.22 -9.87
CA GLN A 202 9.47 -16.42 -9.94
C GLN A 202 10.22 -17.46 -9.10
N ASP A 203 9.59 -17.91 -8.00
CA ASP A 203 10.07 -18.98 -7.14
C ASP A 203 9.82 -20.36 -7.79
#